data_87d784b8b8b34289c087f8df9ecaf800
#
_entry.id   87d784b8b8b34289c087f8df9ecaf800
#
_cell.length_a   1.000
_cell.length_b   1.000
_cell.length_c   1.000
_cell.angle_alpha   90.00
_cell.angle_beta   90.00
_cell.angle_gamma   90.00
#
_symmetry.space_group_name_H-M   'P 1'
#
loop_
_entity.id
_entity.type
_entity.pdbx_description
1 polymer ?
#
loop_
_entity_poly.entity_id
_entity_poly.type
_entity_poly.pdbx_seq_one_letter_code
_entity_poly.pdbx_strand_id
1 'polypeptide(L)'
;EANVTAARRYSRFAVDEGYIPIAPHLLFPQFLNDAEPAERELGLFFGNALMSKCSEVWVFGNRISSGMEAEINRAKWKNYRLRYFTEECQEA
;
A
#
# COMPACT_ATOMS: atom_id res chain seq x y z
N GLU A 1 -8.03 4.52 -14.39
CA GLU A 1 -6.70 4.92 -14.00
C GLU A 1 -5.81 3.73 -13.68
N ALA A 2 -4.57 3.72 -14.20
CA ALA A 2 -3.69 2.56 -14.11
C ALA A 2 -3.37 2.15 -12.67
N ASN A 3 -3.12 3.12 -11.80
CA ASN A 3 -2.78 2.83 -10.40
C ASN A 3 -3.94 2.21 -9.64
N VAL A 4 -5.15 2.68 -9.90
CA VAL A 4 -6.35 2.14 -9.25
C VAL A 4 -6.60 0.72 -9.75
N THR A 5 -6.47 0.50 -11.06
CA THR A 5 -6.65 -0.81 -11.67
C THR A 5 -5.65 -1.81 -11.10
N ALA A 6 -4.38 -1.41 -11.00
CA ALA A 6 -3.34 -2.27 -10.45
C ALA A 6 -3.61 -2.59 -8.97
N ALA A 7 -3.99 -1.59 -8.18
CA ALA A 7 -4.28 -1.79 -6.76
C ALA A 7 -5.44 -2.76 -6.56
N ARG A 8 -6.47 -2.68 -7.41
CA ARG A 8 -7.60 -3.62 -7.36
C ARG A 8 -7.14 -5.04 -7.66
N ARG A 9 -6.28 -5.21 -8.66
CA ARG A 9 -5.74 -6.51 -9.04
C ARG A 9 -4.90 -7.10 -7.91
N TYR A 10 -4.05 -6.30 -7.28
CA TYR A 10 -3.22 -6.74 -6.17
C TYR A 10 -4.07 -7.11 -4.96
N SER A 11 -5.12 -6.34 -4.71
CA SER A 11 -6.04 -6.64 -3.61
C SER A 11 -6.75 -7.97 -3.85
N ARG A 12 -7.18 -8.23 -5.07
CA ARG A 12 -7.82 -9.50 -5.42
C ARG A 12 -6.85 -10.67 -5.21
N PHE A 13 -5.58 -10.47 -5.61
CA PHE A 13 -4.56 -11.48 -5.38
C PHE A 13 -4.43 -11.79 -3.88
N ALA A 14 -4.42 -10.76 -3.03
CA ALA A 14 -4.32 -10.98 -1.58
C ALA A 14 -5.49 -11.80 -1.05
N VAL A 15 -6.71 -11.53 -1.53
CA VAL A 15 -7.89 -12.31 -1.17
C VAL A 15 -7.72 -13.76 -1.57
N ASP A 16 -7.23 -13.99 -2.79
CA ASP A 16 -7.02 -15.36 -3.29
C ASP A 16 -5.96 -16.11 -2.49
N GLU A 17 -5.04 -15.38 -1.86
CA GLU A 17 -4.02 -15.95 -0.99
C GLU A 17 -4.48 -16.11 0.47
N GLY A 18 -5.73 -15.77 0.75
CA GLY A 18 -6.31 -15.96 2.08
C GLY A 18 -6.11 -14.78 3.04
N TYR A 19 -5.83 -13.59 2.51
CA TYR A 19 -5.60 -12.41 3.33
C TYR A 19 -6.69 -11.37 3.12
N ILE A 20 -6.87 -10.51 4.11
CA ILE A 20 -7.76 -9.35 3.97
C ILE A 20 -6.89 -8.18 3.52
N PRO A 21 -7.10 -7.66 2.30
CA PRO A 21 -6.27 -6.58 1.78
C PRO A 21 -6.70 -5.23 2.34
N ILE A 22 -5.71 -4.40 2.63
CA ILE A 22 -5.94 -2.98 2.92
C ILE A 22 -5.10 -2.20 1.93
N ALA A 23 -5.77 -1.47 1.04
CA ALA A 23 -5.11 -0.67 0.00
C ALA A 23 -5.53 0.79 0.20
N PRO A 24 -4.70 1.58 0.88
CA PRO A 24 -5.04 3.00 1.13
C PRO A 24 -5.33 3.78 -0.15
N HIS A 25 -4.70 3.42 -1.26
CA HIS A 25 -4.92 4.05 -2.56
C HIS A 25 -6.35 3.87 -3.08
N LEU A 26 -7.03 2.84 -2.62
CA LEU A 26 -8.42 2.57 -3.02
C LEU A 26 -9.42 3.17 -2.06
N LEU A 27 -8.96 3.64 -0.91
CA LEU A 27 -9.86 4.10 0.16
C LEU A 27 -9.82 5.62 0.31
N PHE A 28 -8.69 6.16 0.71
CA PHE A 28 -8.61 7.56 1.11
C PHE A 28 -8.82 8.57 -0.02
N PRO A 29 -8.38 8.34 -1.27
CA PRO A 29 -8.64 9.30 -2.34
C PRO A 29 -10.12 9.48 -2.68
N GLN A 30 -10.97 8.61 -2.18
CA GLN A 30 -12.42 8.75 -2.41
C GLN A 30 -13.00 9.93 -1.62
N PHE A 31 -12.33 10.37 -0.56
CA PHE A 31 -12.82 11.45 0.28
C PHE A 31 -11.75 12.41 0.78
N LEU A 32 -10.48 12.16 0.44
CA LEU A 32 -9.37 13.09 0.71
C LEU A 32 -8.83 13.60 -0.61
N ASN A 33 -8.50 14.88 -0.65
CA ASN A 33 -7.96 15.52 -1.86
C ASN A 33 -6.44 15.56 -1.76
N ASP A 34 -5.76 14.69 -2.52
CA ASP A 34 -4.30 14.61 -2.51
C ASP A 34 -3.62 15.87 -3.04
N ALA A 35 -4.36 16.75 -3.74
CA ALA A 35 -3.83 18.02 -4.21
C ALA A 35 -3.68 19.03 -3.08
N GLU A 36 -4.37 18.83 -1.96
CA GLU A 36 -4.27 19.68 -0.78
C GLU A 36 -3.21 19.11 0.15
N PRO A 37 -2.13 19.85 0.46
CA PRO A 37 -1.05 19.30 1.29
C PRO A 37 -1.50 18.79 2.66
N ALA A 38 -2.42 19.48 3.31
CA ALA A 38 -2.91 19.04 4.62
C ALA A 38 -3.67 17.72 4.52
N GLU A 39 -4.48 17.54 3.47
CA GLU A 39 -5.25 16.31 3.29
C GLU A 39 -4.33 15.16 2.84
N ARG A 40 -3.31 15.47 2.06
CA ARG A 40 -2.32 14.48 1.66
C ARG A 40 -1.56 13.94 2.89
N GLU A 41 -1.17 14.84 3.79
CA GLU A 41 -0.51 14.43 5.03
C GLU A 41 -1.43 13.57 5.89
N LEU A 42 -2.70 13.95 5.96
CA LEU A 42 -3.69 13.18 6.71
C LEU A 42 -3.82 11.77 6.15
N GLY A 43 -3.86 11.64 4.83
CA GLY A 43 -3.93 10.34 4.17
C GLY A 43 -2.70 9.48 4.47
N LEU A 44 -1.51 10.08 4.49
CA LEU A 44 -0.28 9.37 4.84
C LEU A 44 -0.32 8.93 6.29
N PHE A 45 -0.81 9.76 7.19
CA PHE A 45 -0.96 9.41 8.59
C PHE A 45 -1.92 8.23 8.76
N PHE A 46 -3.06 8.27 8.08
CA PHE A 46 -4.04 7.18 8.12
C PHE A 46 -3.45 5.89 7.58
N GLY A 47 -2.70 5.98 6.46
CA GLY A 47 -2.05 4.82 5.88
C GLY A 47 -1.06 4.18 6.85
N ASN A 48 -0.26 5.00 7.52
CA ASN A 48 0.69 4.51 8.51
C ASN A 48 -0.02 3.86 9.70
N ALA A 49 -1.12 4.45 10.15
CA ALA A 49 -1.91 3.88 11.24
C ALA A 49 -2.49 2.52 10.86
N LEU A 50 -3.01 2.39 9.64
CA LEU A 50 -3.53 1.12 9.15
C LEU A 50 -2.45 0.08 9.00
N MET A 51 -1.25 0.49 8.56
CA MET A 51 -0.12 -0.42 8.42
C MET A 51 0.19 -1.12 9.75
N SER A 52 0.06 -0.41 10.86
CA SER A 52 0.33 -0.97 12.18
C SER A 52 -0.68 -2.05 12.58
N LYS A 53 -1.81 -2.13 11.90
CA LYS A 53 -2.85 -3.12 12.16
C LYS A 53 -2.78 -4.33 11.23
N CYS A 54 -1.87 -4.30 10.27
CA CYS A 54 -1.72 -5.40 9.31
C CYS A 54 -0.69 -6.40 9.81
N SER A 55 -0.90 -7.67 9.47
CA SER A 55 0.08 -8.71 9.81
C SER A 55 1.29 -8.68 8.88
N GLU A 56 1.10 -8.18 7.65
CA GLU A 56 2.17 -8.12 6.65
C GLU A 56 1.98 -6.88 5.79
N VAL A 57 3.08 -6.40 5.25
CA VAL A 57 3.08 -5.30 4.28
C VAL A 57 3.60 -5.87 2.96
N TRP A 58 2.77 -5.80 1.92
CA TRP A 58 3.11 -6.34 0.60
C TRP A 58 3.41 -5.20 -0.35
N VAL A 59 4.54 -5.31 -1.03
CA VAL A 59 5.03 -4.31 -1.98
C VAL A 59 5.00 -4.91 -3.38
N PHE A 60 4.28 -4.25 -4.29
CA PHE A 60 4.11 -4.75 -5.66
C PHE A 60 4.80 -3.85 -6.68
N GLY A 61 5.34 -4.48 -7.72
CA GLY A 61 5.88 -3.77 -8.87
C GLY A 61 7.39 -3.80 -8.92
N ASN A 62 7.90 -3.40 -10.08
CA ASN A 62 9.35 -3.41 -10.35
C ASN A 62 10.00 -2.08 -10.02
N ARG A 63 9.22 -1.05 -9.75
CA ARG A 63 9.70 0.28 -9.43
C ARG A 63 9.24 0.71 -8.05
N ILE A 64 10.16 1.32 -7.31
CA ILE A 64 9.86 1.85 -5.99
C ILE A 64 9.78 3.37 -6.12
N SER A 65 8.58 3.93 -5.95
CA SER A 65 8.40 5.37 -5.92
C SER A 65 8.89 5.94 -4.59
N SER A 66 9.05 7.26 -4.51
CA SER A 66 9.49 7.89 -3.26
C SER A 66 8.50 7.63 -2.11
N GLY A 67 7.19 7.61 -2.42
CA GLY A 67 6.18 7.29 -1.42
C GLY A 67 6.27 5.85 -0.96
N MET A 68 6.48 4.92 -1.89
CA MET A 68 6.66 3.50 -1.55
C MET A 68 7.93 3.31 -0.71
N GLU A 69 9.01 4.02 -1.06
CA GLU A 69 10.25 3.92 -0.29
C GLU A 69 10.05 4.36 1.16
N ALA A 70 9.31 5.44 1.37
CA ALA A 70 9.00 5.92 2.72
C ALA A 70 8.20 4.88 3.50
N GLU A 71 7.23 4.25 2.87
CA GLU A 71 6.42 3.21 3.50
C GLU A 71 7.25 1.97 3.84
N ILE A 72 8.14 1.57 2.93
CA ILE A 72 9.03 0.43 3.15
C ILE A 72 9.98 0.72 4.31
N ASN A 73 10.57 1.91 4.34
CA ASN A 73 11.47 2.30 5.41
C ASN A 73 10.77 2.32 6.76
N ARG A 74 9.53 2.81 6.80
CA ARG A 74 8.75 2.79 8.03
C ARG A 74 8.45 1.36 8.48
N ALA A 75 8.11 0.49 7.53
CA ALA A 75 7.85 -0.92 7.85
C ALA A 75 9.08 -1.60 8.40
N LYS A 76 10.25 -1.32 7.83
CA LYS A 76 11.53 -1.86 8.33
C LYS A 76 11.83 -1.34 9.73
N TRP A 77 11.64 -0.04 9.94
CA TRP A 77 11.91 0.57 11.23
C TRP A 77 11.02 0.01 12.33
N LYS A 78 9.76 -0.29 11.98
CA LYS A 78 8.79 -0.87 12.92
C LYS A 78 8.87 -2.40 13.00
N ASN A 79 9.75 -3.03 12.22
CA ASN A 79 9.89 -4.48 12.14
C ASN A 79 8.61 -5.17 11.67
N TYR A 80 7.87 -4.53 10.76
CA TYR A 80 6.72 -5.18 10.13
C TYR A 80 7.23 -6.18 9.10
N ARG A 81 6.48 -7.26 8.89
CA ARG A 81 6.83 -8.27 7.92
C ARG A 81 6.59 -7.74 6.51
N LEU A 82 7.66 -7.67 5.71
CA LEU A 82 7.60 -7.20 4.32
C LEU A 82 7.67 -8.38 3.37
N ARG A 83 6.84 -8.33 2.32
CA ARG A 83 6.93 -9.27 1.20
C ARG A 83 6.88 -8.47 -0.09
N TYR A 84 7.66 -8.89 -1.06
CA TYR A 84 7.79 -8.20 -2.35
C TYR A 84 7.23 -9.08 -3.45
N PHE A 85 6.49 -8.47 -4.37
CA PHE A 85 5.88 -9.16 -5.50
C PHE A 85 6.12 -8.37 -6.78
N THR A 86 6.18 -9.09 -7.91
CA THR A 86 6.22 -8.45 -9.22
C THR A 86 4.83 -7.91 -9.57
N GLU A 87 4.76 -7.18 -10.70
CA GLU A 87 3.47 -6.68 -11.18
C GLU A 87 2.53 -7.83 -11.57
N GLU A 88 3.07 -9.00 -11.82
CA GLU A 88 2.31 -10.22 -12.12
C GLU A 88 1.97 -11.02 -10.87
N CYS A 89 2.14 -10.44 -9.70
CA CYS A 89 1.83 -11.06 -8.41
C CYS A 89 2.66 -12.32 -8.12
N GLN A 90 3.89 -12.33 -8.58
CA GLN A 90 4.83 -13.40 -8.25
C GLN A 90 5.80 -12.90 -7.20
N GLU A 91 5.99 -13.67 -6.16
CA GLU A 91 6.87 -13.26 -5.07
C GLU A 91 8.32 -13.19 -5.54
N ALA A 92 8.93 -12.05 -5.25
CA ALA A 92 10.31 -11.80 -5.68
C ALA A 92 11.32 -12.32 -4.66
#